data_47360705bf694e833dcb5c67172ba8a6
#
_entry.id   47360705bf694e833dcb5c67172ba8a6
#
_cell.length_a   1.000
_cell.length_b   1.000
_cell.length_c   1.000
_cell.angle_alpha   90.00
_cell.angle_beta   90.00
_cell.angle_gamma   90.00
#
_symmetry.space_group_name_H-M   'P 1'
#
loop_
_entity.id
_entity.type
_entity.pdbx_description
1 polymer ?
#
loop_
_entity_poly.entity_id
_entity_poly.type
_entity_poly.pdbx_seq_one_letter_code
_entity_poly.pdbx_strand_id
1 'polypeptide(L)'
;MVASEPVKRLFEEYEKAFSALDIGRSARFFADTFISAGPNGTITNSKTELLKSASQAADFYRSVGQKSAKILSLDEQPVSEQYSLVKVHWGVTFEKTGKRLTEFDVSYLMQKIGPEPKIILFIAHQDEQKAMQELGLLKD
;
A
#
# COMPACT_ATOMS: atom_id res chain seq x y z
N MET A 1 -13.87 13.58 -1.50
CA MET A 1 -13.24 14.72 -0.83
C MET A 1 -11.78 14.80 -1.19
N VAL A 2 -11.24 15.98 -1.45
CA VAL A 2 -9.83 16.14 -1.81
C VAL A 2 -8.96 15.88 -0.58
N ALA A 3 -7.86 15.14 -0.76
CA ALA A 3 -6.94 14.85 0.33
C ALA A 3 -6.25 16.13 0.85
N SER A 4 -6.03 16.20 2.16
CA SER A 4 -5.27 17.29 2.77
C SER A 4 -3.80 17.22 2.32
N GLU A 5 -3.10 18.36 2.34
CA GLU A 5 -1.71 18.44 1.88
C GLU A 5 -0.77 17.42 2.57
N PRO A 6 -0.82 17.26 3.91
CA PRO A 6 0.04 16.25 4.56
C PRO A 6 -0.23 14.82 4.10
N VAL A 7 -1.50 14.45 3.91
CA VAL A 7 -1.88 13.13 3.45
C VAL A 7 -1.48 12.93 1.99
N LYS A 8 -1.73 13.93 1.15
CA LYS A 8 -1.35 13.88 -0.26
C LYS A 8 0.16 13.70 -0.41
N ARG A 9 0.94 14.46 0.36
CA ARG A 9 2.40 14.38 0.34
C ARG A 9 2.91 13.03 0.79
N LEU A 10 2.32 12.46 1.83
CA LEU A 10 2.68 11.12 2.31
C LEU A 10 2.46 10.09 1.21
N PHE A 11 1.31 10.11 0.55
CA PHE A 11 1.02 9.11 -0.48
C PHE A 11 1.82 9.32 -1.76
N GLU A 12 2.21 10.54 -2.09
CA GLU A 12 3.15 10.79 -3.18
C GLU A 12 4.50 10.11 -2.92
N GLU A 13 5.03 10.23 -1.70
CA GLU A 13 6.27 9.58 -1.30
C GLU A 13 6.12 8.06 -1.19
N TYR A 14 4.97 7.59 -0.69
CA TYR A 14 4.66 6.17 -0.61
C TYR A 14 4.64 5.55 -2.01
N GLU A 15 4.00 6.22 -2.96
CA GLU A 15 3.95 5.77 -4.35
C GLU A 15 5.35 5.60 -4.94
N LYS A 16 6.23 6.56 -4.72
CA LYS A 16 7.61 6.50 -5.19
C LYS A 16 8.36 5.32 -4.59
N ALA A 17 8.24 5.14 -3.28
CA ALA A 17 8.91 4.04 -2.57
C ALA A 17 8.39 2.69 -3.04
N PHE A 18 7.08 2.54 -3.15
CA PHE A 18 6.48 1.28 -3.57
C PHE A 18 6.79 0.97 -5.04
N SER A 19 6.74 1.96 -5.91
CA SER A 19 7.05 1.79 -7.33
C SER A 19 8.52 1.38 -7.55
N ALA A 20 9.41 1.89 -6.69
CA ALA A 20 10.82 1.52 -6.72
C ALA A 20 11.11 0.21 -5.97
N LEU A 21 10.10 -0.40 -5.36
CA LEU A 21 10.21 -1.58 -4.49
C LEU A 21 11.12 -1.34 -3.29
N ASP A 22 11.19 -0.11 -2.82
CA ASP A 22 11.91 0.26 -1.61
C ASP A 22 10.96 0.14 -0.41
N ILE A 23 10.69 -1.10 -0.02
CA ILE A 23 9.71 -1.41 1.03
C ILE A 23 10.19 -0.87 2.38
N GLY A 24 11.50 -0.93 2.63
CA GLY A 24 12.08 -0.38 3.86
C GLY A 24 11.82 1.11 4.02
N ARG A 25 11.91 1.87 2.92
CA ARG A 25 11.61 3.30 2.94
C ARG A 25 10.12 3.55 3.20
N SER A 26 9.25 2.71 2.65
CA SER A 26 7.81 2.87 2.85
C SER A 26 7.40 2.65 4.31
N ALA A 27 8.20 1.93 5.10
CA ALA A 27 7.91 1.67 6.51
C ALA A 27 7.80 2.95 7.33
N ARG A 28 8.46 4.04 6.94
CA ARG A 28 8.42 5.32 7.66
C ARG A 28 7.02 5.93 7.71
N PHE A 29 6.14 5.54 6.80
CA PHE A 29 4.77 6.08 6.73
C PHE A 29 3.80 5.35 7.65
N PHE A 30 4.24 4.26 8.28
CA PHE A 30 3.43 3.45 9.18
C PHE A 30 3.71 3.82 10.63
N ALA A 31 2.70 3.65 11.49
CA ALA A 31 2.90 3.73 12.94
C ALA A 31 3.76 2.54 13.39
N ASP A 32 4.30 2.61 14.61
CA ASP A 32 5.14 1.53 15.14
C ASP A 32 4.42 0.18 15.19
N THR A 33 3.12 0.21 15.45
CA THR A 33 2.24 -0.95 15.38
C THR A 33 1.08 -0.60 14.47
N PHE A 34 0.76 -1.49 13.54
CA PHE A 34 -0.34 -1.27 12.60
C PHE A 34 -1.02 -2.59 12.26
N ILE A 35 -2.22 -2.51 11.69
CA ILE A 35 -3.03 -3.67 11.33
C ILE A 35 -3.11 -3.77 9.81
N SER A 36 -2.87 -4.98 9.31
CA SER A 36 -3.03 -5.33 7.90
C SER A 36 -4.25 -6.24 7.78
N ALA A 37 -5.27 -5.80 7.04
CA ALA A 37 -6.50 -6.55 6.83
C ALA A 37 -6.76 -6.76 5.35
N GLY A 38 -7.49 -7.81 5.03
CA GLY A 38 -7.86 -8.13 3.66
C GLY A 38 -8.89 -9.24 3.62
N PRO A 39 -9.21 -9.75 2.41
CA PRO A 39 -10.24 -10.80 2.26
C PRO A 39 -9.96 -12.07 3.06
N ASN A 40 -8.69 -12.32 3.39
CA ASN A 40 -8.28 -13.55 4.07
C ASN A 40 -8.06 -13.37 5.59
N GLY A 41 -8.33 -12.20 6.13
CA GLY A 41 -8.23 -11.98 7.56
C GLY A 41 -7.43 -10.75 7.95
N THR A 42 -6.98 -10.75 9.20
CA THR A 42 -6.36 -9.59 9.83
C THR A 42 -5.10 -10.00 10.58
N ILE A 43 -4.04 -9.24 10.43
CA ILE A 43 -2.76 -9.48 11.09
C ILE A 43 -2.29 -8.18 11.74
N THR A 44 -1.80 -8.28 12.98
CA THR A 44 -1.12 -7.16 13.65
C THR A 44 0.36 -7.20 13.26
N ASN A 45 0.87 -6.06 12.84
CA ASN A 45 2.27 -5.92 12.41
C ASN A 45 2.98 -4.85 13.22
N SER A 46 4.30 -4.89 13.22
CA SER A 46 5.12 -3.81 13.74
C SER A 46 6.03 -3.28 12.64
N LYS A 47 6.46 -2.03 12.78
CA LYS A 47 7.43 -1.43 11.87
C LYS A 47 8.72 -2.24 11.85
N THR A 48 9.15 -2.76 12.99
CA THR A 48 10.34 -3.59 13.10
C THR A 48 10.22 -4.85 12.25
N GLU A 49 9.08 -5.54 12.32
CA GLU A 49 8.83 -6.73 11.50
C GLU A 49 8.77 -6.40 10.01
N LEU A 50 8.15 -5.27 9.67
CA LEU A 50 8.08 -4.81 8.28
C LEU A 50 9.49 -4.56 7.73
N LEU A 51 10.37 -3.92 8.52
CA LEU A 51 11.75 -3.68 8.11
C LEU A 51 12.54 -4.96 7.93
N LYS A 52 12.32 -5.95 8.80
CA LYS A 52 13.00 -7.25 8.71
C LYS A 52 12.57 -8.02 7.45
N SER A 53 11.32 -7.92 7.06
CA SER A 53 10.79 -8.65 5.90
C SER A 53 10.86 -7.85 4.60
N ALA A 54 11.36 -6.62 4.65
CA ALA A 54 11.32 -5.70 3.49
C ALA A 54 12.03 -6.26 2.25
N SER A 55 13.21 -6.88 2.42
CA SER A 55 13.93 -7.41 1.27
C SER A 55 13.21 -8.62 0.66
N GLN A 56 12.59 -9.47 1.48
CA GLN A 56 11.80 -10.59 1.00
C GLN A 56 10.57 -10.11 0.23
N ALA A 57 9.89 -9.08 0.73
CA ALA A 57 8.75 -8.49 0.04
C ALA A 57 9.17 -7.89 -1.30
N ALA A 58 10.27 -7.16 -1.34
CA ALA A 58 10.79 -6.59 -2.58
C ALA A 58 11.15 -7.68 -3.58
N ASP A 59 11.81 -8.75 -3.12
CA ASP A 59 12.17 -9.89 -3.96
C ASP A 59 10.94 -10.58 -4.53
N PHE A 60 9.89 -10.72 -3.73
CA PHE A 60 8.62 -11.28 -4.20
C PHE A 60 8.05 -10.45 -5.35
N TYR A 61 7.94 -9.14 -5.18
CA TYR A 61 7.40 -8.28 -6.23
C TYR A 61 8.26 -8.28 -7.49
N ARG A 62 9.58 -8.35 -7.34
CA ARG A 62 10.48 -8.50 -8.50
C ARG A 62 10.27 -9.84 -9.19
N SER A 63 10.06 -10.91 -8.44
CA SER A 63 9.87 -12.24 -9.00
C SER A 63 8.61 -12.34 -9.87
N VAL A 64 7.56 -11.60 -9.53
CA VAL A 64 6.36 -11.54 -10.37
C VAL A 64 6.44 -10.47 -11.46
N GLY A 65 7.58 -9.77 -11.56
CA GLY A 65 7.83 -8.82 -12.64
C GLY A 65 7.11 -7.49 -12.50
N GLN A 66 6.86 -7.04 -11.27
CA GLN A 66 6.24 -5.73 -11.05
C GLN A 66 7.14 -4.61 -11.59
N LYS A 67 6.61 -3.80 -12.50
CA LYS A 67 7.33 -2.69 -13.11
C LYS A 67 7.07 -1.36 -12.42
N SER A 68 5.80 -1.06 -12.17
CA SER A 68 5.41 0.21 -11.58
C SER A 68 4.15 0.07 -10.74
N ALA A 69 4.01 0.96 -9.79
CA ALA A 69 2.80 1.13 -9.02
C ALA A 69 2.45 2.62 -9.02
N LYS A 70 1.22 2.95 -9.38
CA LYS A 70 0.75 4.33 -9.46
C LYS A 70 -0.56 4.50 -8.72
N ILE A 71 -0.71 5.64 -8.08
CA ILE A 71 -1.99 6.02 -7.47
C ILE A 71 -2.83 6.66 -8.56
N LEU A 72 -3.95 6.00 -8.89
CA LEU A 72 -4.87 6.47 -9.91
C LEU A 72 -5.89 7.45 -9.33
N SER A 73 -6.29 7.24 -8.08
CA SER A 73 -7.16 8.18 -7.37
C SER A 73 -6.94 8.06 -5.87
N LEU A 74 -7.18 9.15 -5.16
CA LEU A 74 -6.99 9.28 -3.73
C LEU A 74 -8.14 10.08 -3.17
N ASP A 75 -8.85 9.51 -2.18
CA ASP A 75 -9.97 10.18 -1.54
C ASP A 75 -9.81 10.11 -0.03
N GLU A 76 -9.82 11.27 0.64
CA GLU A 76 -9.72 11.35 2.08
C GLU A 76 -11.06 11.72 2.68
N GLN A 77 -11.49 10.95 3.69
CA GLN A 77 -12.72 11.19 4.43
C GLN A 77 -12.39 11.36 5.91
N PRO A 78 -12.59 12.54 6.49
CA PRO A 78 -12.31 12.74 7.91
C PRO A 78 -13.23 11.88 8.78
N VAL A 79 -12.65 11.26 9.80
CA VAL A 79 -13.39 10.52 10.84
C VAL A 79 -13.51 11.39 12.10
N SER A 80 -12.41 12.05 12.44
CA SER A 80 -12.33 13.00 13.55
C SER A 80 -11.19 13.98 13.25
N GLU A 81 -10.84 14.85 14.20
CA GLU A 81 -9.70 15.76 14.03
C GLU A 81 -8.38 15.01 13.88
N GLN A 82 -8.25 13.86 14.56
CA GLN A 82 -6.99 13.10 14.59
C GLN A 82 -6.97 11.94 13.59
N TYR A 83 -8.10 11.55 13.02
CA TYR A 83 -8.18 10.37 12.16
C TYR A 83 -8.90 10.67 10.86
N SER A 84 -8.41 10.07 9.78
CA SER A 84 -9.11 10.10 8.50
C SER A 84 -8.96 8.75 7.79
N LEU A 85 -9.97 8.43 6.98
CA LEU A 85 -9.96 7.26 6.13
C LEU A 85 -9.57 7.70 4.72
N VAL A 86 -8.53 7.08 4.18
CA VAL A 86 -8.05 7.42 2.84
C VAL A 86 -8.21 6.20 1.94
N LYS A 87 -9.02 6.33 0.91
CA LYS A 87 -9.21 5.28 -0.09
C LYS A 87 -8.29 5.57 -1.27
N VAL A 88 -7.47 4.60 -1.62
CA VAL A 88 -6.52 4.71 -2.73
C VAL A 88 -6.85 3.65 -3.77
N HIS A 89 -6.95 4.09 -5.01
CA HIS A 89 -7.10 3.20 -6.16
C HIS A 89 -5.72 3.11 -6.82
N TRP A 90 -5.12 1.92 -6.77
CA TRP A 90 -3.79 1.65 -7.30
C TRP A 90 -3.86 1.03 -8.68
N GLY A 91 -2.92 1.39 -9.56
CA GLY A 91 -2.70 0.71 -10.82
C GLY A 91 -1.27 0.19 -10.86
N VAL A 92 -1.10 -1.11 -11.09
CA VAL A 92 0.20 -1.77 -11.08
C VAL A 92 0.42 -2.41 -12.45
N THR A 93 1.64 -2.27 -12.98
CA THR A 93 2.02 -2.93 -14.22
C THR A 93 3.07 -4.00 -13.95
N PHE A 94 3.01 -5.07 -14.75
CA PHE A 94 3.95 -6.19 -14.70
C PHE A 94 4.57 -6.41 -16.08
N GLU A 95 5.79 -6.90 -16.13
CA GLU A 95 6.47 -7.18 -17.40
C GLU A 95 5.65 -8.11 -18.29
N LYS A 96 5.10 -9.17 -17.70
CA LYS A 96 4.34 -10.19 -18.43
C LYS A 96 3.06 -9.64 -19.07
N THR A 97 2.45 -8.63 -18.47
CA THR A 97 1.19 -8.05 -18.94
C THR A 97 1.37 -6.76 -19.73
N GLY A 98 2.61 -6.31 -19.90
CA GLY A 98 2.93 -5.12 -20.69
C GLY A 98 2.37 -3.85 -20.08
N LYS A 99 1.60 -3.08 -20.86
CA LYS A 99 1.02 -1.80 -20.41
C LYS A 99 -0.31 -1.97 -19.66
N ARG A 100 -0.81 -3.18 -19.54
CA ARG A 100 -2.08 -3.43 -18.85
C ARG A 100 -1.96 -3.10 -17.37
N LEU A 101 -2.88 -2.29 -16.87
CA LEU A 101 -2.98 -1.98 -15.44
C LEU A 101 -3.76 -3.06 -14.72
N THR A 102 -3.21 -3.54 -13.62
CA THR A 102 -3.94 -4.35 -12.64
C THR A 102 -4.33 -3.42 -11.52
N GLU A 103 -5.61 -3.29 -11.25
CA GLU A 103 -6.13 -2.27 -10.35
C GLU A 103 -6.55 -2.87 -9.02
N PHE A 104 -6.20 -2.19 -7.94
CA PHE A 104 -6.52 -2.61 -6.59
C PHE A 104 -6.97 -1.40 -5.77
N ASP A 105 -7.95 -1.62 -4.89
CA ASP A 105 -8.35 -0.62 -3.90
C ASP A 105 -7.79 -1.00 -2.55
N VAL A 106 -7.26 -0.01 -1.84
CA VAL A 106 -6.82 -0.16 -0.46
C VAL A 106 -7.33 1.03 0.34
N SER A 107 -7.91 0.75 1.50
CA SER A 107 -8.34 1.78 2.43
C SER A 107 -7.32 1.87 3.56
N TYR A 108 -6.86 3.08 3.84
CA TYR A 108 -5.87 3.35 4.89
C TYR A 108 -6.50 4.20 5.97
N LEU A 109 -6.34 3.80 7.24
CA LEU A 109 -6.73 4.64 8.36
C LEU A 109 -5.51 5.40 8.83
N MET A 110 -5.60 6.73 8.77
CA MET A 110 -4.50 7.63 9.10
C MET A 110 -4.67 8.21 10.48
N GLN A 111 -3.58 8.23 11.25
CA GLN A 111 -3.51 8.92 12.53
C GLN A 111 -2.74 10.23 12.32
N LYS A 112 -3.38 11.34 12.65
CA LYS A 112 -2.80 12.68 12.47
C LYS A 112 -2.39 13.29 13.81
N ILE A 113 -1.64 12.53 14.59
CA ILE A 113 -1.09 12.97 15.87
C ILE A 113 0.42 13.19 15.66
N GLY A 114 0.92 14.36 16.02
CA GLY A 114 2.32 14.71 15.80
C GLY A 114 2.51 15.41 14.46
N PRO A 115 3.79 15.60 14.04
CA PRO A 115 4.11 16.44 12.88
C PRO A 115 3.74 15.81 11.54
N GLU A 116 3.64 14.49 11.47
CA GLU A 116 3.33 13.77 10.23
C GLU A 116 2.24 12.73 10.46
N PRO A 117 1.32 12.56 9.49
CA PRO A 117 0.34 11.48 9.58
C PRO A 117 1.03 10.11 9.47
N LYS A 118 0.43 9.11 10.11
CA LYS A 118 0.92 7.72 10.07
C LYS A 118 -0.22 6.79 9.75
N ILE A 119 0.08 5.72 9.03
CA ILE A 119 -0.88 4.66 8.73
C ILE A 119 -0.95 3.72 9.94
N ILE A 120 -2.14 3.54 10.52
CA ILE A 120 -2.33 2.63 11.66
C ILE A 120 -3.08 1.36 11.26
N LEU A 121 -3.72 1.35 10.10
CA LEU A 121 -4.45 0.20 9.58
C LEU A 121 -4.60 0.36 8.08
N PHE A 122 -4.52 -0.74 7.36
CA PHE A 122 -4.95 -0.72 5.97
C PHE A 122 -5.77 -1.98 5.66
N ILE A 123 -6.69 -1.83 4.71
CA ILE A 123 -7.58 -2.90 4.27
C ILE A 123 -7.42 -3.05 2.76
N ALA A 124 -6.91 -4.20 2.35
CA ALA A 124 -6.85 -4.55 0.93
C ALA A 124 -8.23 -5.07 0.50
N HIS A 125 -8.83 -4.44 -0.50
CA HIS A 125 -10.19 -4.80 -0.94
C HIS A 125 -10.22 -6.09 -1.76
N GLN A 126 -9.14 -6.37 -2.48
CA GLN A 126 -9.02 -7.55 -3.34
C GLN A 126 -7.92 -8.48 -2.83
N ASP A 127 -8.02 -9.75 -3.20
CA ASP A 127 -6.96 -10.72 -2.96
C ASP A 127 -5.92 -10.57 -4.07
N GLU A 128 -4.81 -9.88 -3.77
CA GLU A 128 -3.74 -9.62 -4.73
C GLU A 128 -3.12 -10.92 -5.26
N GLN A 129 -2.93 -11.92 -4.40
CA GLN A 129 -2.36 -13.20 -4.82
C GLN A 129 -3.26 -13.90 -5.82
N LYS A 130 -4.56 -13.91 -5.57
CA LYS A 130 -5.53 -14.50 -6.49
C LYS A 130 -5.52 -13.77 -7.83
N ALA A 131 -5.47 -12.45 -7.81
CA ALA A 131 -5.38 -11.65 -9.04
C ALA A 131 -4.10 -11.98 -9.83
N MET A 132 -2.98 -12.13 -9.14
CA MET A 132 -1.71 -12.50 -9.77
C MET A 132 -1.74 -13.91 -10.34
N GLN A 133 -2.40 -14.85 -9.66
CA GLN A 133 -2.58 -16.21 -10.18
C GLN A 133 -3.42 -16.21 -11.47
N GLU A 134 -4.51 -15.45 -11.48
CA GLU A 134 -5.36 -15.32 -12.66
C GLU A 134 -4.63 -14.72 -13.86
N LEU A 135 -3.65 -13.85 -13.61
CA LEU A 135 -2.79 -13.28 -14.65
C LEU A 135 -1.64 -14.21 -15.05
N GLY A 136 -1.47 -15.34 -14.37
CA GLY A 136 -0.38 -16.28 -14.64
C GLY A 136 0.97 -15.80 -14.13
N LEU A 137 0.99 -14.88 -13.16
CA LEU A 137 2.22 -14.35 -12.58
C LEU A 137 2.78 -15.20 -11.46
N LEU A 138 1.94 -16.00 -10.81
CA LEU A 138 2.34 -16.92 -9.75
C LEU A 138 2.19 -18.36 -10.23
N LYS A 139 3.08 -19.22 -9.78
CA LYS A 139 2.95 -20.66 -9.98
C LYS A 139 1.88 -21.21 -9.04
N ASP A 140 1.16 -22.19 -9.53
CA ASP A 140 0.14 -22.89 -8.73
C ASP A 140 0.79 -23.70 -7.59
#